data_bd00e18d5251239181fdff210243c470
#
_entry.id   bd00e18d5251239181fdff210243c470
#
_cell.length_a   1.000
_cell.length_b   1.000
_cell.length_c   1.000
_cell.angle_alpha   90.00
_cell.angle_beta   90.00
_cell.angle_gamma   90.00
#
_symmetry.space_group_name_H-M   'P 1'
#
loop_
_entity.id
_entity.type
_entity.pdbx_description
1 polymer ?
#
loop_
_entity_poly.entity_id
_entity_poly.type
_entity_poly.pdbx_seq_one_letter_code
_entity_poly.pdbx_strand_id
1 'polypeptide(L)'
;MEGKMIIHQREVPYNKDYTTFFEALVEAKVYLEKKHPEVSVELMYNLAGQRGWATIQTRYPSLADYERIDAEMDNDEVYSKLLEPIMGDSRDLPIDDQFFRVIQNS
;
A
#
# COMPACT_ATOMS: atom_id res chain seq x y z
N MET A 1 -14.00 -17.65 -15.05
CA MET A 1 -14.58 -17.37 -13.71
C MET A 1 -13.92 -16.14 -13.11
N GLU A 2 -14.69 -15.25 -12.59
CA GLU A 2 -14.18 -14.05 -11.95
C GLU A 2 -13.57 -14.40 -10.58
N GLY A 3 -12.36 -13.91 -10.33
CA GLY A 3 -11.71 -14.11 -9.05
C GLY A 3 -12.24 -13.19 -7.97
N LYS A 4 -11.88 -13.49 -6.72
CA LYS A 4 -12.28 -12.70 -5.55
C LYS A 4 -11.19 -11.74 -5.10
N MET A 5 -9.94 -12.01 -5.50
CA MET A 5 -8.79 -11.21 -5.07
C MET A 5 -8.88 -9.78 -5.55
N ILE A 6 -8.60 -8.86 -4.65
CA ILE A 6 -8.52 -7.43 -4.94
C ILE A 6 -7.08 -6.99 -4.79
N ILE A 7 -6.60 -6.20 -5.73
CA ILE A 7 -5.28 -5.59 -5.64
C ILE A 7 -5.47 -4.08 -5.54
N HIS A 8 -4.94 -3.50 -4.48
CA HIS A 8 -4.86 -2.05 -4.33
C HIS A 8 -3.45 -1.62 -4.73
N GLN A 9 -3.34 -0.76 -5.72
CA GLN A 9 -2.06 -0.22 -6.14
C GLN A 9 -2.03 1.26 -5.85
N ARG A 10 -1.04 1.68 -5.08
CA ARG A 10 -0.85 3.08 -4.74
C ARG A 10 0.52 3.52 -5.21
N GLU A 11 0.57 4.62 -5.94
CA GLU A 11 1.82 5.23 -6.35
C GLU A 11 2.00 6.53 -5.57
N VAL A 12 3.17 6.68 -4.94
CA VAL A 12 3.49 7.87 -4.15
C VAL A 12 4.88 8.37 -4.54
N PRO A 13 5.07 9.69 -4.62
CA PRO A 13 6.39 10.23 -4.87
C PRO A 13 7.24 10.08 -3.61
N TYR A 14 8.49 9.67 -3.75
CA TYR A 14 9.40 9.71 -2.62
C TYR A 14 10.13 11.05 -2.64
N ASN A 15 10.33 11.59 -1.45
CA ASN A 15 10.92 12.90 -1.29
C ASN A 15 12.45 12.83 -1.26
N LYS A 16 13.08 13.94 -0.84
CA LYS A 16 14.54 14.04 -0.84
C LYS A 16 15.24 13.00 0.02
N ASP A 17 14.61 12.56 1.10
CA ASP A 17 15.19 11.53 1.98
C ASP A 17 14.55 10.18 1.68
N TYR A 18 14.92 9.63 0.54
CA TYR A 18 14.34 8.37 0.10
C TYR A 18 14.78 7.19 0.96
N THR A 19 15.89 7.27 1.68
CA THR A 19 16.30 6.20 2.59
C THR A 19 15.29 6.05 3.72
N THR A 20 14.95 7.15 4.39
CA THR A 20 13.92 7.14 5.44
C THR A 20 12.58 6.70 4.87
N PHE A 21 12.25 7.17 3.67
CA PHE A 21 11.00 6.82 2.99
C PHE A 21 10.90 5.31 2.75
N PHE A 22 11.94 4.70 2.18
CA PHE A 22 11.92 3.27 1.90
C PHE A 22 11.94 2.42 3.16
N GLU A 23 12.68 2.84 4.18
CA GLU A 23 12.65 2.15 5.48
C GLU A 23 11.24 2.17 6.08
N ALA A 24 10.56 3.30 5.99
CA ALA A 24 9.19 3.43 6.48
C ALA A 24 8.23 2.51 5.71
N LEU A 25 8.40 2.39 4.40
CA LEU A 25 7.60 1.49 3.59
C LEU A 25 7.76 0.03 4.06
N VAL A 26 9.00 -0.39 4.29
CA VAL A 26 9.27 -1.75 4.75
C VAL A 26 8.66 -1.99 6.12
N GLU A 27 8.79 -1.04 7.04
CA GLU A 27 8.21 -1.17 8.37
C GLU A 27 6.69 -1.26 8.32
N ALA A 28 6.05 -0.44 7.49
CA ALA A 28 4.60 -0.47 7.33
C ALA A 28 4.14 -1.81 6.72
N LYS A 29 4.87 -2.32 5.73
CA LYS A 29 4.59 -3.61 5.13
C LYS A 29 4.65 -4.73 6.16
N VAL A 30 5.73 -4.77 6.93
CA VAL A 30 5.93 -5.82 7.95
C VAL A 30 4.82 -5.76 8.99
N TYR A 31 4.47 -4.57 9.43
CA TYR A 31 3.40 -4.40 10.42
C TYR A 31 2.06 -4.88 9.89
N LEU A 32 1.70 -4.48 8.67
CA LEU A 32 0.43 -4.87 8.08
C LEU A 32 0.34 -6.38 7.86
N GLU A 33 1.39 -6.98 7.30
CA GLU A 33 1.41 -8.42 7.02
C GLU A 33 1.42 -9.26 8.29
N LYS A 34 2.02 -8.74 9.36
CA LYS A 34 2.02 -9.43 10.64
C LYS A 34 0.64 -9.40 11.29
N LYS A 35 -0.04 -8.27 11.19
CA LYS A 35 -1.38 -8.11 11.76
C LYS A 35 -2.44 -8.84 10.95
N HIS A 36 -2.26 -8.90 9.64
CA HIS A 36 -3.18 -9.54 8.69
C HIS A 36 -2.40 -10.46 7.77
N PRO A 37 -2.09 -11.69 8.21
CA PRO A 37 -1.28 -12.62 7.40
C PRO A 37 -1.91 -12.99 6.04
N GLU A 38 -3.21 -12.79 5.89
CA GLU A 38 -3.90 -13.02 4.61
C GLU A 38 -3.62 -11.96 3.56
N VAL A 39 -3.02 -10.85 3.96
CA VAL A 39 -2.67 -9.74 3.07
C VAL A 39 -1.21 -9.84 2.68
N SER A 40 -0.89 -9.58 1.43
CA SER A 40 0.51 -9.49 0.99
C SER A 40 0.77 -8.13 0.35
N VAL A 41 1.93 -7.58 0.65
CA VAL A 41 2.34 -6.27 0.16
C VAL A 41 3.61 -6.41 -0.65
N GLU A 42 3.62 -5.84 -1.85
CA GLU A 42 4.81 -5.78 -2.69
C GLU A 42 5.20 -4.31 -2.86
N LEU A 43 6.48 -4.03 -2.62
CA LEU A 43 7.02 -2.68 -2.70
C LEU A 43 7.94 -2.58 -3.91
N MET A 44 7.74 -1.55 -4.71
CA MET A 44 8.50 -1.35 -5.95
C MET A 44 8.85 0.13 -6.09
N TYR A 45 9.96 0.42 -6.73
CA TYR A 45 10.23 1.78 -7.16
C TYR A 45 10.18 1.83 -8.69
N ASN A 46 9.74 2.97 -9.21
CA ASN A 46 9.48 3.08 -10.65
C ASN A 46 10.76 3.35 -11.43
N LEU A 47 11.11 2.47 -12.35
CA LEU A 47 12.27 2.64 -13.22
C LEU A 47 11.95 3.49 -14.43
N ALA A 48 10.70 3.48 -14.87
CA ALA A 48 10.21 4.22 -16.02
C ALA A 48 8.82 4.74 -15.73
N GLY A 49 8.28 5.55 -16.61
CA GLY A 49 7.00 6.21 -16.35
C GLY A 49 7.19 7.31 -15.32
N GLN A 50 6.54 7.21 -14.19
CA GLN A 50 6.69 8.20 -13.12
C GLN A 50 7.93 7.89 -12.29
N ARG A 51 9.08 8.32 -12.76
CA ARG A 51 10.32 8.19 -12.00
C ARG A 51 10.27 9.05 -10.74
N GLY A 52 10.95 8.58 -9.69
CA GLY A 52 10.91 9.27 -8.40
C GLY A 52 9.66 8.92 -7.61
N TRP A 53 8.95 7.88 -8.03
CA TRP A 53 7.75 7.37 -7.37
C TRP A 53 7.95 5.92 -6.97
N ALA A 54 7.29 5.53 -5.90
CA ALA A 54 7.25 4.13 -5.47
C ALA A 54 5.84 3.60 -5.68
N THR A 55 5.75 2.32 -5.97
CA THR A 55 4.48 1.63 -6.16
C THR A 55 4.30 0.61 -5.04
N ILE A 56 3.16 0.67 -4.38
CA ILE A 56 2.79 -0.24 -3.31
C ILE A 56 1.61 -1.05 -3.78
N GLN A 57 1.78 -2.36 -3.95
CA GLN A 57 0.69 -3.25 -4.31
C GLN A 57 0.30 -4.09 -3.11
N THR A 58 -0.95 -4.01 -2.71
CA THR A 58 -1.48 -4.77 -1.60
C THR A 58 -2.56 -5.71 -2.12
N ARG A 59 -2.41 -7.00 -1.83
CA ARG A 59 -3.35 -8.03 -2.26
C ARG A 59 -4.22 -8.47 -1.11
N TYR A 60 -5.53 -8.41 -1.33
CA TYR A 60 -6.54 -8.82 -0.36
C TYR A 60 -7.32 -10.02 -0.92
N PRO A 61 -7.69 -10.99 -0.08
CA PRO A 61 -8.41 -12.17 -0.57
C PRO A 61 -9.75 -11.84 -1.22
N SER A 62 -10.41 -10.76 -0.77
CA SER A 62 -11.72 -10.36 -1.29
C SER A 62 -11.94 -8.87 -1.04
N LEU A 63 -12.97 -8.32 -1.68
CA LEU A 63 -13.39 -6.94 -1.44
C LEU A 63 -13.83 -6.72 0.01
N ALA A 64 -14.54 -7.70 0.58
CA ALA A 64 -14.98 -7.62 1.98
C ALA A 64 -13.78 -7.56 2.93
N ASP A 65 -12.73 -8.34 2.65
CA ASP A 65 -11.51 -8.29 3.45
C ASP A 65 -10.82 -6.93 3.33
N TYR A 66 -10.76 -6.38 2.12
CA TYR A 66 -10.21 -5.05 1.92
C TYR A 66 -10.95 -4.01 2.76
N GLU A 67 -12.27 -3.99 2.69
CA GLU A 67 -13.08 -3.00 3.40
C GLU A 67 -12.88 -3.11 4.92
N ARG A 68 -12.86 -4.33 5.43
CA ARG A 68 -12.69 -4.59 6.87
C ARG A 68 -11.30 -4.16 7.34
N ILE A 69 -10.26 -4.58 6.61
CA ILE A 69 -8.88 -4.31 6.98
C ILE A 69 -8.55 -2.82 6.83
N ASP A 70 -9.02 -2.21 5.77
CA ASP A 70 -8.80 -0.77 5.54
C ASP A 70 -9.40 0.06 6.68
N ALA A 71 -10.63 -0.27 7.09
CA ALA A 71 -11.28 0.42 8.20
C ALA A 71 -10.53 0.21 9.51
N GLU A 72 -10.05 -1.00 9.76
CA GLU A 72 -9.28 -1.30 10.97
C GLU A 72 -7.96 -0.54 11.00
N MET A 73 -7.24 -0.54 9.88
CA MET A 73 -5.95 0.13 9.81
C MET A 73 -6.06 1.65 9.86
N ASP A 74 -7.16 2.21 9.39
CA ASP A 74 -7.42 3.65 9.51
C ASP A 74 -7.50 4.11 10.97
N ASN A 75 -7.89 3.20 11.87
CA ASN A 75 -8.02 3.47 13.29
C ASN A 75 -6.83 2.98 14.11
N ASP A 76 -5.81 2.45 13.46
CA ASP A 76 -4.62 1.94 14.11
C ASP A 76 -3.58 3.05 14.24
N GLU A 77 -3.37 3.54 15.47
CA GLU A 77 -2.46 4.65 15.73
C GLU A 77 -1.01 4.30 15.43
N VAL A 78 -0.62 3.05 15.65
CA VAL A 78 0.74 2.60 15.36
C VAL A 78 1.00 2.64 13.87
N TYR A 79 0.05 2.11 13.10
CA TYR A 79 0.15 2.10 11.65
C TYR A 79 0.17 3.52 11.08
N SER A 80 -0.68 4.40 11.61
CA SER A 80 -0.72 5.80 11.18
C SER A 80 0.63 6.48 11.37
N LYS A 81 1.30 6.21 12.48
CA LYS A 81 2.63 6.78 12.73
C LYS A 81 3.68 6.23 11.78
N LEU A 82 3.58 4.94 11.44
CA LEU A 82 4.50 4.33 10.49
C LEU A 82 4.34 4.95 9.09
N LEU A 83 3.15 5.39 8.75
CA LEU A 83 2.87 6.00 7.45
C LEU A 83 3.26 7.47 7.34
N GLU A 84 3.48 8.16 8.46
CA GLU A 84 3.82 9.58 8.44
C GLU A 84 4.99 9.94 7.51
N PRO A 85 6.14 9.23 7.57
CA PRO A 85 7.24 9.55 6.66
C PRO A 85 6.94 9.30 5.19
N ILE A 86 5.93 8.48 4.90
CA ILE A 86 5.53 8.14 3.55
C ILE A 86 4.51 9.14 3.02
N MET A 87 3.47 9.39 3.81
CA MET A 87 2.32 10.16 3.37
C MET A 87 2.45 11.65 3.68
N GLY A 88 3.18 11.99 4.76
CA GLY A 88 3.29 13.37 5.20
C GLY A 88 1.93 13.99 5.38
N ASP A 89 1.77 15.24 4.91
CA ASP A 89 0.46 15.87 4.82
C ASP A 89 -0.16 15.42 3.50
N SER A 90 -1.02 14.42 3.57
CA SER A 90 -1.58 13.77 2.38
C SER A 90 -2.37 14.72 1.47
N ARG A 91 -2.77 15.88 1.98
CA ARG A 91 -3.49 16.88 1.17
C ARG A 91 -2.61 17.47 0.09
N ASP A 92 -1.30 17.47 0.30
CA ASP A 92 -0.34 18.07 -0.62
C ASP A 92 0.37 17.06 -1.51
N LEU A 93 0.12 15.75 -1.29
CA LEU A 93 0.79 14.71 -2.06
C LEU A 93 -0.08 14.24 -3.23
N PRO A 94 0.47 14.21 -4.44
CA PRO A 94 -0.22 13.61 -5.59
C PRO A 94 -0.17 12.10 -5.48
N ILE A 95 -1.15 11.50 -4.82
CA ILE A 95 -1.26 10.06 -4.66
C ILE A 95 -2.15 9.51 -5.77
N ASP A 96 -1.68 8.46 -6.43
CA ASP A 96 -2.43 7.81 -7.49
C ASP A 96 -2.82 6.41 -7.03
N ASP A 97 -4.13 6.20 -6.83
CA ASP A 97 -4.66 4.92 -6.37
C ASP A 97 -5.42 4.23 -7.48
N GLN A 98 -5.19 2.92 -7.61
CA GLN A 98 -5.92 2.07 -8.53
C GLN A 98 -6.33 0.79 -7.82
N PHE A 99 -7.49 0.26 -8.19
CA PHE A 99 -7.98 -1.01 -7.67
C PHE A 99 -8.22 -1.97 -8.81
N PHE A 100 -7.81 -3.20 -8.62
CA PHE A 100 -7.98 -4.25 -9.61
C PHE A 100 -8.68 -5.45 -8.99
N ARG A 101 -9.59 -6.04 -9.75
CA ARG A 101 -10.12 -7.35 -9.39
C ARG A 101 -9.44 -8.37 -10.30
N VAL A 102 -8.88 -9.40 -9.70
CA VAL A 102 -8.22 -10.45 -10.48
C VAL A 102 -9.30 -11.25 -11.19
N ILE A 103 -9.17 -11.35 -12.52
CA ILE A 103 -10.17 -12.04 -13.34
C ILE A 103 -10.11 -13.55 -13.11
N GLN A 104 -8.91 -14.07 -12.94
CA GLN A 104 -8.70 -15.51 -12.83
C GLN A 104 -7.64 -15.82 -11.80
N ASN A 105 -7.96 -16.69 -10.85
CA ASN A 105 -7.11 -17.05 -9.73
C ASN A 105 -6.59 -18.47 -9.86
N SER A 106 -6.13 -18.86 -10.97
CA SER A 106 -5.62 -20.24 -11.11
C SER A 106 -4.14 -20.30 -10.91
#